data_3ddca959e17c8f905204f77e01ef9b9d
#
_entry.id   3ddca959e17c8f905204f77e01ef9b9d
#
_cell.length_a   1.000
_cell.length_b   1.000
_cell.length_c   1.000
_cell.angle_alpha   90.00
_cell.angle_beta   90.00
_cell.angle_gamma   90.00
#
_symmetry.space_group_name_H-M   'P 1'
#
loop_
_entity.id
_entity.type
_entity.pdbx_description
1 polymer ?
#
loop_
_entity_poly.entity_id
_entity_poly.type
_entity_poly.pdbx_seq_one_letter_code
_entity_poly.pdbx_strand_id
1 'polypeptide(L)'
;HGIVSFSLGTDTAGSGRVPAALNNIVGLKPSLGSLSASGVVPACRTIDTVSVFAMTVEDAFNVFTLLNDYDEKDSYSKPFKKLPLSLPQSSMKIGIPDKSSIRFFDDNFQAESFESNIDKLKSYGFEILPINFEPFYEIAHLLYEGSWVAERYTVIENLLKVNPKAVHSVTRQIIQKAKNFSAADTFRDYYKLSELKRKINPILTSVKMLCVPSIPTFYSVKDLEVDPITPNSNLGTYTNFVNLLDMCGITVPTDPRKDGRPGSITFLGMSGDDNIVASIAILFEKNCNRFLGGTKFKLEKPNDLQENNNSYLDIAVCGAHMEGLSLNWQLKDLGAQFVQKSKTSSYYNFFALTNLNPVRPGLL
;
A
#
# COMPACT_ATOMS: atom_id res chain seq x y z
N HIS A 1 -15.69 15.49 3.15
CA HIS A 1 -16.53 16.70 3.12
C HIS A 1 -16.14 17.69 2.02
N GLY A 2 -15.02 17.44 1.25
CA GLY A 2 -14.59 18.37 0.21
C GLY A 2 -13.99 19.70 0.73
N ILE A 3 -13.47 19.70 1.95
CA ILE A 3 -12.87 20.91 2.56
C ILE A 3 -11.44 21.10 2.07
N VAL A 4 -10.70 20.03 1.87
CA VAL A 4 -9.31 20.02 1.39
C VAL A 4 -9.15 19.00 0.27
N SER A 5 -8.20 19.23 -0.64
CA SER A 5 -7.90 18.30 -1.74
C SER A 5 -7.16 17.07 -1.24
N PHE A 6 -6.26 17.23 -0.27
CA PHE A 6 -5.53 16.16 0.40
C PHE A 6 -5.20 16.53 1.84
N SER A 7 -4.78 15.56 2.63
CA SER A 7 -4.20 15.78 3.95
C SER A 7 -3.10 14.77 4.23
N LEU A 8 -2.18 15.14 5.13
CA LEU A 8 -1.17 14.24 5.67
C LEU A 8 -1.62 13.73 7.03
N GLY A 9 -1.30 12.50 7.31
CA GLY A 9 -1.51 11.86 8.61
C GLY A 9 -0.43 10.84 8.87
N THR A 10 -0.33 10.33 10.09
CA THR A 10 0.62 9.27 10.42
C THR A 10 -0.02 7.90 10.33
N ASP A 11 0.75 6.89 9.98
CA ASP A 11 0.37 5.49 10.00
C ASP A 11 1.46 4.69 10.71
N THR A 12 1.17 4.21 11.91
CA THR A 12 2.04 3.30 12.68
C THR A 12 1.51 1.87 12.60
N ALA A 13 0.17 1.73 12.54
CA ALA A 13 -0.52 0.45 12.65
C ALA A 13 -1.71 0.32 11.67
N GLY A 14 -1.97 1.35 10.86
CA GLY A 14 -3.11 1.39 9.96
C GLY A 14 -3.83 2.74 9.95
N SER A 15 -3.36 3.74 10.70
CA SER A 15 -4.02 5.05 10.84
C SER A 15 -4.06 5.88 9.55
N GLY A 16 -3.27 5.52 8.51
CA GLY A 16 -3.34 6.07 7.16
C GLY A 16 -4.26 5.27 6.23
N ARG A 17 -4.72 4.08 6.63
CA ARG A 17 -5.48 3.14 5.80
C ARG A 17 -6.89 2.89 6.32
N VAL A 18 -7.05 2.54 7.58
CA VAL A 18 -8.35 2.28 8.21
C VAL A 18 -9.29 3.50 8.13
N PRO A 19 -8.89 4.72 8.52
CA PRO A 19 -9.74 5.89 8.38
C PRO A 19 -10.10 6.20 6.92
N ALA A 20 -9.19 5.96 5.97
CA ALA A 20 -9.47 6.13 4.55
C ALA A 20 -10.61 5.19 4.11
N ALA A 21 -10.53 3.90 4.48
CA ALA A 21 -11.58 2.92 4.21
C ALA A 21 -12.95 3.33 4.76
N LEU A 22 -12.98 3.79 6.01
CA LEU A 22 -14.21 4.19 6.69
C LEU A 22 -14.84 5.46 6.11
N ASN A 23 -14.05 6.33 5.47
CA ASN A 23 -14.48 7.61 4.94
C ASN A 23 -14.57 7.67 3.40
N ASN A 24 -14.49 6.53 2.71
CA ASN A 24 -14.58 6.46 1.25
C ASN A 24 -13.56 7.34 0.52
N ILE A 25 -12.33 7.42 1.05
CA ILE A 25 -11.21 8.16 0.47
C ILE A 25 -9.99 7.24 0.28
N VAL A 26 -9.05 7.68 -0.52
CA VAL A 26 -7.78 6.98 -0.70
C VAL A 26 -6.84 7.27 0.47
N GLY A 27 -6.15 6.23 0.95
CA GLY A 27 -5.10 6.32 1.96
C GLY A 27 -3.83 5.66 1.46
N LEU A 28 -2.82 6.44 1.14
CA LEU A 28 -1.52 5.94 0.71
C LEU A 28 -0.55 5.97 1.89
N LYS A 29 -0.13 4.79 2.35
CA LYS A 29 0.96 4.58 3.29
C LYS A 29 2.21 4.21 2.49
N PRO A 30 3.17 5.11 2.33
CA PRO A 30 4.37 4.80 1.56
C PRO A 30 5.35 3.88 2.32
N SER A 31 6.41 3.48 1.65
CA SER A 31 7.55 2.77 2.23
C SER A 31 8.13 3.54 3.41
N LEU A 32 8.57 2.83 4.45
CA LEU A 32 9.16 3.47 5.65
C LEU A 32 10.38 4.31 5.29
N GLY A 33 10.37 5.56 5.72
CA GLY A 33 11.48 6.50 5.51
C GLY A 33 11.52 7.15 4.13
N SER A 34 10.55 6.88 3.24
CA SER A 34 10.43 7.58 1.94
C SER A 34 9.94 9.03 2.12
N LEU A 35 9.13 9.28 3.12
CA LEU A 35 8.78 10.63 3.57
C LEU A 35 9.44 10.89 4.92
N SER A 36 10.06 12.07 5.07
CA SER A 36 10.65 12.47 6.35
C SER A 36 9.60 12.55 7.45
N ALA A 37 9.95 12.04 8.63
CA ALA A 37 9.17 12.19 9.86
C ALA A 37 9.73 13.31 10.77
N SER A 38 10.64 14.15 10.27
CA SER A 38 11.15 15.31 11.00
C SER A 38 9.99 16.22 11.40
N GLY A 39 9.93 16.60 12.70
CA GLY A 39 8.85 17.45 13.23
C GLY A 39 7.53 16.74 13.51
N VAL A 40 7.38 15.48 13.16
CA VAL A 40 6.21 14.68 13.49
C VAL A 40 6.29 14.22 14.95
N VAL A 41 5.19 14.35 15.69
CA VAL A 41 5.08 13.75 17.03
C VAL A 41 5.03 12.24 16.89
N PRO A 42 6.03 11.50 17.40
CA PRO A 42 6.12 10.08 17.16
C PRO A 42 5.11 9.26 17.98
N ALA A 43 4.71 8.10 17.46
CA ALA A 43 4.08 7.04 18.22
C ALA A 43 5.05 5.85 18.40
N CYS A 44 5.61 5.35 17.30
CA CYS A 44 6.69 4.36 17.25
C CYS A 44 7.68 4.78 16.16
N ARG A 45 8.75 5.48 16.52
CA ARG A 45 9.68 6.13 15.58
C ARG A 45 10.26 5.17 14.54
N THR A 46 10.48 3.91 14.93
CA THR A 46 11.06 2.90 14.04
C THR A 46 10.12 2.45 12.92
N ILE A 47 8.81 2.68 13.07
CA ILE A 47 7.78 2.20 12.14
C ILE A 47 6.72 3.25 11.78
N ASP A 48 6.81 4.46 12.30
CA ASP A 48 5.92 5.56 11.93
C ASP A 48 6.13 5.94 10.46
N THR A 49 5.04 6.21 9.76
CA THR A 49 5.06 6.63 8.36
C THR A 49 4.13 7.81 8.19
N VAL A 50 4.59 8.85 7.49
CA VAL A 50 3.70 9.90 7.01
C VAL A 50 2.91 9.34 5.83
N SER A 51 1.60 9.43 5.87
CA SER A 51 0.67 8.91 4.87
C SER A 51 -0.11 10.04 4.22
N VAL A 52 -0.58 9.81 3.01
CA VAL A 52 -1.36 10.76 2.22
C VAL A 52 -2.80 10.30 2.13
N PHE A 53 -3.74 11.18 2.51
CA PHE A 53 -5.16 11.02 2.24
C PHE A 53 -5.55 11.92 1.08
N ALA A 54 -6.27 11.39 0.10
CA ALA A 54 -6.77 12.12 -1.05
C ALA A 54 -8.09 11.54 -1.57
N MET A 55 -8.72 12.22 -2.52
CA MET A 55 -9.97 11.75 -3.10
C MET A 55 -9.75 10.68 -4.17
N THR A 56 -8.59 10.72 -4.85
CA THR A 56 -8.20 9.78 -5.90
C THR A 56 -6.80 9.21 -5.62
N VAL A 57 -6.51 8.07 -6.25
CA VAL A 57 -5.18 7.45 -6.17
C VAL A 57 -4.14 8.34 -6.84
N GLU A 58 -4.49 8.98 -7.95
CA GLU A 58 -3.60 9.87 -8.69
C GLU A 58 -3.18 11.08 -7.84
N ASP A 59 -4.14 11.73 -7.15
CA ASP A 59 -3.83 12.83 -6.24
C ASP A 59 -2.92 12.38 -5.09
N ALA A 60 -3.23 11.22 -4.47
CA ALA A 60 -2.41 10.68 -3.39
C ALA A 60 -0.97 10.40 -3.84
N PHE A 61 -0.80 9.83 -5.03
CA PHE A 61 0.51 9.51 -5.58
C PHE A 61 1.28 10.76 -6.01
N ASN A 62 0.60 11.77 -6.58
CA ASN A 62 1.21 13.05 -6.93
C ASN A 62 1.76 13.75 -5.69
N VAL A 63 0.98 13.82 -4.60
CA VAL A 63 1.45 14.38 -3.33
C VAL A 63 2.63 13.58 -2.77
N PHE A 64 2.56 12.26 -2.78
CA PHE A 64 3.67 11.39 -2.37
C PHE A 64 4.93 11.68 -3.18
N THR A 65 4.84 11.75 -4.50
CA THR A 65 6.00 11.98 -5.39
C THR A 65 6.67 13.33 -5.13
N LEU A 66 5.88 14.36 -4.80
CA LEU A 66 6.41 15.68 -4.44
C LEU A 66 7.17 15.65 -3.11
N LEU A 67 6.71 14.86 -2.14
CA LEU A 67 7.26 14.80 -0.80
C LEU A 67 8.37 13.75 -0.63
N ASN A 68 8.50 12.80 -1.56
CA ASN A 68 9.47 11.71 -1.50
C ASN A 68 10.89 12.22 -1.80
N ASP A 69 11.51 12.82 -0.79
CA ASP A 69 12.89 13.27 -0.83
C ASP A 69 13.64 12.80 0.42
N TYR A 70 14.93 12.50 0.25
CA TYR A 70 15.80 12.12 1.35
C TYR A 70 16.07 13.33 2.26
N ASP A 71 15.83 13.15 3.56
CA ASP A 71 16.09 14.15 4.58
C ASP A 71 17.26 13.70 5.47
N GLU A 72 18.42 14.36 5.34
CA GLU A 72 19.62 14.10 6.15
C GLU A 72 19.41 14.33 7.66
N LYS A 73 18.39 15.11 8.04
CA LYS A 73 18.08 15.41 9.44
C LYS A 73 17.20 14.34 10.09
N ASP A 74 16.57 13.49 9.32
CA ASP A 74 15.77 12.38 9.82
C ASP A 74 16.56 11.07 9.76
N SER A 75 16.91 10.54 10.93
CA SER A 75 17.67 9.28 11.07
C SER A 75 16.98 8.07 10.47
N TYR A 76 15.69 8.15 10.19
CA TYR A 76 14.89 7.08 9.58
C TYR A 76 14.59 7.32 8.11
N SER A 77 14.94 8.49 7.55
CA SER A 77 14.79 8.77 6.13
C SER A 77 15.70 7.86 5.29
N LYS A 78 15.17 7.37 4.18
CA LYS A 78 15.87 6.50 3.23
C LYS A 78 15.77 7.09 1.83
N PRO A 79 16.83 7.00 1.01
CA PRO A 79 16.76 7.44 -0.39
C PRO A 79 15.96 6.44 -1.22
N PHE A 80 14.83 6.87 -1.76
CA PHE A 80 14.04 6.11 -2.72
C PHE A 80 14.07 6.76 -4.09
N LYS A 81 14.05 5.94 -5.15
CA LYS A 81 13.91 6.45 -6.51
C LYS A 81 12.47 6.90 -6.74
N LYS A 82 12.30 8.09 -7.32
CA LYS A 82 11.00 8.54 -7.81
C LYS A 82 10.68 7.82 -9.12
N LEU A 83 9.92 6.76 -9.03
CA LEU A 83 9.51 5.97 -10.19
C LEU A 83 8.10 6.42 -10.63
N PRO A 84 7.87 6.59 -11.95
CA PRO A 84 6.56 6.94 -12.45
C PRO A 84 5.57 5.79 -12.28
N LEU A 85 4.29 6.11 -12.39
CA LEU A 85 3.25 5.11 -12.58
C LEU A 85 3.52 4.34 -13.87
N SER A 86 3.18 3.05 -13.87
CA SER A 86 3.37 2.15 -15.01
C SER A 86 2.12 1.30 -15.22
N LEU A 87 1.90 0.83 -16.45
CA LEU A 87 0.83 -0.13 -16.68
C LEU A 87 1.15 -1.46 -15.97
N PRO A 88 0.24 -1.99 -15.16
CA PRO A 88 0.43 -3.29 -14.54
C PRO A 88 0.55 -4.40 -15.59
N GLN A 89 1.44 -5.36 -15.35
CA GLN A 89 1.54 -6.54 -16.22
C GLN A 89 0.31 -7.43 -16.04
N SER A 90 -0.31 -7.84 -17.15
CA SER A 90 -1.53 -8.67 -17.16
C SER A 90 -1.39 -10.05 -16.50
N SER A 91 -0.17 -10.56 -16.32
CA SER A 91 0.11 -11.85 -15.66
C SER A 91 0.61 -11.72 -14.22
N MET A 92 0.47 -10.55 -13.61
CA MET A 92 0.94 -10.29 -12.26
C MET A 92 0.16 -11.14 -11.25
N LYS A 93 0.90 -11.75 -10.30
CA LYS A 93 0.32 -12.54 -9.21
C LYS A 93 0.01 -11.64 -8.02
N ILE A 94 -1.23 -11.71 -7.56
CA ILE A 94 -1.71 -10.98 -6.38
C ILE A 94 -2.11 -12.00 -5.31
N GLY A 95 -1.46 -11.93 -4.15
CA GLY A 95 -1.79 -12.77 -3.00
C GLY A 95 -3.00 -12.24 -2.25
N ILE A 96 -3.90 -13.11 -1.85
CA ILE A 96 -5.05 -12.78 -1.01
C ILE A 96 -5.13 -13.74 0.18
N PRO A 97 -5.75 -13.36 1.32
CA PRO A 97 -6.02 -14.31 2.39
C PRO A 97 -6.84 -15.49 1.88
N ASP A 98 -6.43 -16.72 2.20
CA ASP A 98 -7.18 -17.91 1.85
C ASP A 98 -8.46 -18.08 2.72
N LYS A 99 -9.33 -19.00 2.31
CA LYS A 99 -10.61 -19.24 3.00
C LYS A 99 -10.46 -19.67 4.45
N SER A 100 -9.33 -20.27 4.83
CA SER A 100 -9.08 -20.76 6.18
C SER A 100 -8.61 -19.67 7.14
N SER A 101 -8.01 -18.61 6.60
CA SER A 101 -7.38 -17.53 7.38
C SER A 101 -8.03 -16.17 7.21
N ILE A 102 -8.93 -15.97 6.23
CA ILE A 102 -9.62 -14.70 6.06
C ILE A 102 -10.59 -14.44 7.22
N ARG A 103 -10.64 -13.18 7.70
CA ARG A 103 -11.42 -12.77 8.87
C ARG A 103 -12.34 -11.61 8.54
N PHE A 104 -13.63 -11.75 8.80
CA PHE A 104 -14.64 -10.72 8.61
C PHE A 104 -15.49 -10.46 9.86
N PHE A 105 -15.27 -11.21 10.95
CA PHE A 105 -16.03 -11.06 12.21
C PHE A 105 -17.55 -11.03 11.97
N ASP A 106 -18.05 -12.03 11.23
CA ASP A 106 -19.45 -12.23 10.87
C ASP A 106 -20.07 -11.14 9.97
N ASP A 107 -19.26 -10.23 9.39
CA ASP A 107 -19.73 -9.23 8.43
C ASP A 107 -19.81 -9.81 7.01
N ASN A 108 -20.96 -10.39 6.68
CA ASN A 108 -21.22 -10.99 5.36
C ASN A 108 -21.18 -9.96 4.23
N PHE A 109 -21.59 -8.71 4.48
CA PHE A 109 -21.53 -7.64 3.47
C PHE A 109 -20.08 -7.29 3.13
N GLN A 110 -19.18 -7.34 4.12
CA GLN A 110 -17.75 -7.12 3.87
C GLN A 110 -17.13 -8.29 3.11
N ALA A 111 -17.51 -9.53 3.43
CA ALA A 111 -17.06 -10.72 2.72
C ALA A 111 -17.48 -10.68 1.25
N GLU A 112 -18.77 -10.44 0.97
CA GLU A 112 -19.29 -10.32 -0.38
C GLU A 112 -18.66 -9.18 -1.18
N SER A 113 -18.43 -8.02 -0.53
CA SER A 113 -17.76 -6.89 -1.17
C SER A 113 -16.33 -7.23 -1.54
N PHE A 114 -15.59 -7.90 -0.67
CA PHE A 114 -14.23 -8.32 -0.96
C PHE A 114 -14.17 -9.33 -2.11
N GLU A 115 -15.03 -10.35 -2.10
CA GLU A 115 -15.11 -11.37 -3.16
C GLU A 115 -15.40 -10.73 -4.52
N SER A 116 -16.37 -9.81 -4.60
CA SER A 116 -16.69 -9.06 -5.82
C SER A 116 -15.47 -8.26 -6.34
N ASN A 117 -14.68 -7.66 -5.43
CA ASN A 117 -13.49 -6.93 -5.83
C ASN A 117 -12.37 -7.85 -6.33
N ILE A 118 -12.23 -9.06 -5.75
CA ILE A 118 -11.30 -10.07 -6.26
C ILE A 118 -11.70 -10.55 -7.66
N ASP A 119 -13.01 -10.73 -7.94
CA ASP A 119 -13.46 -11.10 -9.27
C ASP A 119 -13.21 -10.00 -10.31
N LYS A 120 -13.30 -8.73 -9.92
CA LYS A 120 -12.84 -7.60 -10.78
C LYS A 120 -11.35 -7.73 -11.10
N LEU A 121 -10.50 -8.00 -10.12
CA LEU A 121 -9.06 -8.18 -10.36
C LEU A 121 -8.76 -9.32 -11.33
N LYS A 122 -9.47 -10.45 -11.20
CA LYS A 122 -9.39 -11.57 -12.16
C LYS A 122 -9.81 -11.13 -13.57
N SER A 123 -10.86 -10.31 -13.69
CA SER A 123 -11.34 -9.84 -15.00
C SER A 123 -10.33 -8.92 -15.71
N TYR A 124 -9.39 -8.29 -14.96
CA TYR A 124 -8.27 -7.53 -15.52
C TYR A 124 -7.07 -8.40 -15.92
N GLY A 125 -7.18 -9.73 -15.77
CA GLY A 125 -6.15 -10.68 -16.14
C GLY A 125 -5.12 -10.99 -15.04
N PHE A 126 -5.30 -10.49 -13.81
CA PHE A 126 -4.41 -10.81 -12.71
C PHE A 126 -4.61 -12.25 -12.21
N GLU A 127 -3.50 -12.92 -11.91
CA GLU A 127 -3.51 -14.24 -11.27
C GLU A 127 -3.68 -14.08 -9.75
N ILE A 128 -4.78 -14.62 -9.21
CA ILE A 128 -5.08 -14.51 -7.77
C ILE A 128 -4.59 -15.76 -7.06
N LEU A 129 -3.70 -15.59 -6.09
CA LEU A 129 -3.09 -16.66 -5.30
C LEU A 129 -3.59 -16.61 -3.85
N PRO A 130 -4.44 -17.58 -3.40
CA PRO A 130 -4.80 -17.68 -2.00
C PRO A 130 -3.59 -18.09 -1.14
N ILE A 131 -3.36 -17.38 -0.04
CA ILE A 131 -2.25 -17.61 0.89
C ILE A 131 -2.75 -17.66 2.34
N ASN A 132 -2.11 -18.48 3.17
CA ASN A 132 -2.40 -18.55 4.58
C ASN A 132 -1.89 -17.28 5.29
N PHE A 133 -2.81 -16.54 5.91
CA PHE A 133 -2.54 -15.26 6.57
C PHE A 133 -2.21 -15.38 8.04
N GLU A 134 -2.28 -16.56 8.67
CA GLU A 134 -1.98 -16.73 10.10
C GLU A 134 -0.58 -16.19 10.50
N PRO A 135 0.51 -16.38 9.70
CA PRO A 135 1.80 -15.80 10.05
C PRO A 135 1.81 -14.26 10.04
N PHE A 136 0.97 -13.62 9.23
CA PHE A 136 0.83 -12.16 9.21
C PHE A 136 0.10 -11.66 10.46
N TYR A 137 -0.90 -12.41 10.95
CA TYR A 137 -1.57 -12.09 12.20
C TYR A 137 -0.66 -12.30 13.41
N GLU A 138 0.22 -13.30 13.40
CA GLU A 138 1.26 -13.47 14.43
C GLU A 138 2.18 -12.23 14.48
N ILE A 139 2.57 -11.68 13.33
CA ILE A 139 3.36 -10.44 13.26
C ILE A 139 2.55 -9.25 13.78
N ALA A 140 1.28 -9.11 13.36
CA ALA A 140 0.41 -8.03 13.82
C ALA A 140 0.26 -8.02 15.35
N HIS A 141 0.23 -9.18 15.97
CA HIS A 141 0.11 -9.35 17.42
C HIS A 141 1.30 -8.73 18.19
N LEU A 142 2.51 -8.77 17.62
CA LEU A 142 3.71 -8.20 18.25
C LEU A 142 3.59 -6.68 18.49
N LEU A 143 2.78 -5.98 17.70
CA LEU A 143 2.70 -4.52 17.76
C LEU A 143 2.03 -3.98 19.03
N TYR A 144 1.04 -4.70 19.56
CA TYR A 144 0.25 -4.26 20.72
C TYR A 144 0.33 -5.17 21.92
N GLU A 145 0.60 -6.44 21.71
CA GLU A 145 0.74 -7.42 22.81
C GLU A 145 2.22 -7.81 23.04
N GLY A 146 3.12 -7.38 22.16
CA GLY A 146 4.56 -7.48 22.32
C GLY A 146 5.21 -6.20 22.85
N SER A 147 6.52 -6.22 22.93
CA SER A 147 7.35 -5.17 23.52
C SER A 147 7.38 -3.85 22.69
N TRP A 148 6.81 -3.80 21.47
CA TRP A 148 6.70 -2.53 20.72
C TRP A 148 5.91 -1.46 21.46
N VAL A 149 5.06 -1.83 22.42
CA VAL A 149 4.43 -0.83 23.31
C VAL A 149 5.45 -0.09 24.16
N ALA A 150 6.65 -0.64 24.41
CA ALA A 150 7.70 0.03 25.14
C ALA A 150 8.28 1.21 24.33
N GLU A 151 8.36 1.12 23.00
CA GLU A 151 8.74 2.24 22.16
C GLU A 151 7.73 3.40 22.27
N ARG A 152 6.43 3.11 22.26
CA ARG A 152 5.38 4.11 22.52
C ARG A 152 5.51 4.76 23.89
N TYR A 153 5.92 3.99 24.89
CA TYR A 153 6.13 4.49 26.25
C TYR A 153 7.27 5.52 26.29
N THR A 154 8.38 5.30 25.57
CA THR A 154 9.52 6.25 25.56
C THR A 154 9.12 7.64 25.08
N VAL A 155 8.13 7.74 24.19
CA VAL A 155 7.67 9.02 23.64
C VAL A 155 6.98 9.90 24.68
N ILE A 156 6.17 9.29 25.55
CA ILE A 156 5.31 10.03 26.51
C ILE A 156 5.68 9.75 27.97
N GLU A 157 6.81 9.10 28.23
CA GLU A 157 7.22 8.70 29.58
C GLU A 157 7.23 9.89 30.55
N ASN A 158 7.80 11.02 30.14
CA ASN A 158 7.85 12.23 30.96
C ASN A 158 6.45 12.78 31.26
N LEU A 159 5.56 12.81 30.27
CA LEU A 159 4.18 13.24 30.46
C LEU A 159 3.43 12.29 31.43
N LEU A 160 3.63 11.00 31.29
CA LEU A 160 3.04 10.01 32.19
C LEU A 160 3.55 10.12 33.63
N LYS A 161 4.81 10.55 33.85
CA LYS A 161 5.38 10.80 35.18
C LYS A 161 4.83 12.07 35.83
N VAL A 162 4.72 13.16 35.05
CA VAL A 162 4.34 14.49 35.58
C VAL A 162 2.83 14.68 35.63
N ASN A 163 2.11 14.29 34.56
CA ASN A 163 0.66 14.47 34.46
C ASN A 163 -0.01 13.32 33.69
N PRO A 164 -0.16 12.14 34.30
CA PRO A 164 -0.74 10.97 33.65
C PRO A 164 -2.20 11.18 33.20
N LYS A 165 -2.93 12.14 33.81
CA LYS A 165 -4.31 12.46 33.46
C LYS A 165 -4.43 13.23 32.14
N ALA A 166 -3.35 13.85 31.66
CA ALA A 166 -3.32 14.49 30.34
C ALA A 166 -3.39 13.48 29.18
N VAL A 167 -3.08 12.21 29.43
CA VAL A 167 -3.19 11.13 28.43
C VAL A 167 -4.55 10.47 28.56
N HIS A 168 -5.25 10.33 27.43
CA HIS A 168 -6.55 9.65 27.36
C HIS A 168 -6.49 8.26 28.05
N SER A 169 -7.50 7.92 28.82
CA SER A 169 -7.49 6.74 29.70
C SER A 169 -7.14 5.43 28.99
N VAL A 170 -7.75 5.19 27.83
CA VAL A 170 -7.51 3.98 27.02
C VAL A 170 -6.07 3.95 26.48
N THR A 171 -5.59 5.06 25.90
CA THR A 171 -4.21 5.19 25.41
C THR A 171 -3.21 4.96 26.55
N ARG A 172 -3.46 5.55 27.71
CA ARG A 172 -2.63 5.36 28.91
C ARG A 172 -2.58 3.90 29.33
N GLN A 173 -3.73 3.21 29.38
CA GLN A 173 -3.83 1.79 29.72
C GLN A 173 -2.99 0.93 28.78
N ILE A 174 -3.08 1.17 27.46
CA ILE A 174 -2.32 0.44 26.45
C ILE A 174 -0.82 0.68 26.63
N ILE A 175 -0.40 1.94 26.71
CA ILE A 175 1.02 2.29 26.79
C ILE A 175 1.66 1.84 28.11
N GLN A 176 0.92 1.83 29.21
CA GLN A 176 1.42 1.36 30.50
C GLN A 176 1.74 -0.14 30.53
N LYS A 177 1.21 -0.95 29.59
CA LYS A 177 1.64 -2.36 29.40
C LYS A 177 3.16 -2.48 29.18
N ALA A 178 3.80 -1.42 28.66
CA ALA A 178 5.26 -1.34 28.48
C ALA A 178 6.05 -1.72 29.73
N LYS A 179 5.53 -1.41 30.92
CA LYS A 179 6.18 -1.70 32.20
C LYS A 179 6.30 -3.19 32.54
N ASN A 180 5.54 -4.03 31.81
CA ASN A 180 5.54 -5.48 31.99
C ASN A 180 6.62 -6.16 31.14
N PHE A 181 7.32 -5.42 30.28
CA PHE A 181 8.36 -5.95 29.40
C PHE A 181 9.75 -5.51 29.85
N SER A 182 10.67 -6.45 29.84
CA SER A 182 12.10 -6.20 30.04
C SER A 182 12.81 -5.92 28.73
N ALA A 183 14.04 -5.43 28.78
CA ALA A 183 14.90 -5.32 27.61
C ALA A 183 15.11 -6.69 26.92
N ALA A 184 15.19 -7.78 27.71
CA ALA A 184 15.32 -9.13 27.17
C ALA A 184 14.07 -9.55 26.38
N ASP A 185 12.88 -9.16 26.81
CA ASP A 185 11.64 -9.45 26.09
C ASP A 185 11.61 -8.71 24.74
N THR A 186 12.10 -7.47 24.72
CA THR A 186 12.24 -6.70 23.48
C THR A 186 13.12 -7.43 22.47
N PHE A 187 14.26 -7.96 22.87
CA PHE A 187 15.13 -8.72 21.95
C PHE A 187 14.48 -10.05 21.52
N ARG A 188 13.75 -10.74 22.40
CA ARG A 188 12.99 -11.95 22.02
C ARG A 188 11.95 -11.65 20.94
N ASP A 189 11.24 -10.53 21.05
CA ASP A 189 10.26 -10.11 20.05
C ASP A 189 10.93 -9.73 18.72
N TYR A 190 12.10 -9.09 18.72
CA TYR A 190 12.91 -8.87 17.52
C TYR A 190 13.34 -10.19 16.87
N TYR A 191 13.76 -11.19 17.65
CA TYR A 191 14.09 -12.51 17.15
C TYR A 191 12.86 -13.18 16.53
N LYS A 192 11.74 -13.14 17.23
CA LYS A 192 10.46 -13.68 16.75
C LYS A 192 10.00 -13.02 15.45
N LEU A 193 10.10 -11.69 15.36
CA LEU A 193 9.80 -10.97 14.11
C LEU A 193 10.71 -11.44 12.96
N SER A 194 12.00 -11.63 13.22
CA SER A 194 12.94 -12.10 12.21
C SER A 194 12.62 -13.52 11.72
N GLU A 195 12.25 -14.42 12.64
CA GLU A 195 11.81 -15.78 12.31
C GLU A 195 10.53 -15.74 11.45
N LEU A 196 9.55 -14.93 11.83
CA LEU A 196 8.29 -14.78 11.10
C LEU A 196 8.52 -14.16 9.71
N LYS A 197 9.38 -13.15 9.59
CA LYS A 197 9.80 -12.59 8.29
C LYS A 197 10.39 -13.69 7.39
N ARG A 198 11.25 -14.54 7.92
CA ARG A 198 11.82 -15.67 7.17
C ARG A 198 10.74 -16.68 6.75
N LYS A 199 9.77 -16.96 7.62
CA LYS A 199 8.65 -17.88 7.35
C LYS A 199 7.76 -17.39 6.20
N ILE A 200 7.46 -16.08 6.14
CA ILE A 200 6.59 -15.50 5.11
C ILE A 200 7.33 -15.12 3.82
N ASN A 201 8.65 -15.02 3.82
CA ASN A 201 9.43 -14.60 2.65
C ASN A 201 9.14 -15.43 1.39
N PRO A 202 9.02 -16.78 1.42
CA PRO A 202 8.63 -17.57 0.25
C PRO A 202 7.25 -17.20 -0.29
N ILE A 203 6.32 -16.81 0.59
CA ILE A 203 4.98 -16.36 0.21
C ILE A 203 5.09 -15.01 -0.51
N LEU A 204 5.78 -14.03 0.09
CA LEU A 204 5.92 -12.69 -0.48
C LEU A 204 6.68 -12.70 -1.81
N THR A 205 7.65 -13.61 -1.99
CA THR A 205 8.37 -13.75 -3.26
C THR A 205 7.58 -14.48 -4.35
N SER A 206 6.51 -15.21 -3.99
CA SER A 206 5.65 -15.89 -4.96
C SER A 206 4.61 -14.97 -5.61
N VAL A 207 4.40 -13.78 -5.06
CA VAL A 207 3.44 -12.77 -5.55
C VAL A 207 4.12 -11.43 -5.72
N LYS A 208 3.56 -10.57 -6.57
CA LYS A 208 4.08 -9.20 -6.71
C LYS A 208 3.59 -8.29 -5.59
N MET A 209 2.36 -8.52 -5.12
CA MET A 209 1.75 -7.78 -4.02
C MET A 209 0.67 -8.59 -3.34
N LEU A 210 0.17 -8.07 -2.23
CA LEU A 210 -1.01 -8.59 -1.55
C LEU A 210 -2.21 -7.67 -1.82
N CYS A 211 -3.40 -8.26 -1.87
CA CYS A 211 -4.67 -7.55 -1.80
C CYS A 211 -5.47 -8.07 -0.60
N VAL A 212 -5.80 -7.18 0.32
CA VAL A 212 -6.50 -7.52 1.56
C VAL A 212 -7.74 -6.65 1.74
N PRO A 213 -8.74 -7.09 2.53
CA PRO A 213 -9.77 -6.18 3.03
C PRO A 213 -9.09 -5.00 3.75
N SER A 214 -9.50 -3.76 3.48
CA SER A 214 -8.92 -2.61 4.21
C SER A 214 -9.27 -2.65 5.69
N ILE A 215 -10.50 -3.08 5.96
CA ILE A 215 -11.05 -3.35 7.28
C ILE A 215 -11.82 -4.68 7.23
N PRO A 216 -11.81 -5.49 8.29
CA PRO A 216 -12.57 -6.75 8.30
C PRO A 216 -14.08 -6.53 8.48
N THR A 217 -14.48 -5.47 9.16
CA THR A 217 -15.87 -5.12 9.48
C THR A 217 -15.99 -3.65 9.86
N PHE A 218 -17.21 -3.18 10.07
CA PHE A 218 -17.50 -1.82 10.56
C PHE A 218 -17.95 -1.86 12.01
N TYR A 219 -17.47 -0.90 12.80
CA TYR A 219 -17.93 -0.64 14.14
C TYR A 219 -18.51 0.78 14.23
N SER A 220 -19.59 0.95 14.99
CA SER A 220 -20.15 2.26 15.29
C SER A 220 -19.34 2.97 16.39
N VAL A 221 -19.51 4.28 16.50
CA VAL A 221 -18.93 5.05 17.62
C VAL A 221 -19.39 4.48 18.97
N LYS A 222 -20.65 4.05 19.04
CA LYS A 222 -21.23 3.45 20.26
C LYS A 222 -20.52 2.13 20.64
N ASP A 223 -20.16 1.29 19.67
CA ASP A 223 -19.42 0.06 19.94
C ASP A 223 -18.05 0.37 20.54
N LEU A 224 -17.38 1.42 20.05
CA LEU A 224 -16.10 1.90 20.56
C LEU A 224 -16.20 2.58 21.92
N GLU A 225 -17.34 3.17 22.26
CA GLU A 225 -17.61 3.74 23.60
C GLU A 225 -17.81 2.62 24.63
N VAL A 226 -18.46 1.52 24.26
CA VAL A 226 -18.71 0.35 25.13
C VAL A 226 -17.42 -0.45 25.34
N ASP A 227 -16.72 -0.77 24.25
CA ASP A 227 -15.42 -1.45 24.29
C ASP A 227 -14.43 -0.75 23.33
N PRO A 228 -13.54 0.09 23.86
CA PRO A 228 -12.61 0.84 23.03
C PRO A 228 -11.41 0.03 22.54
N ILE A 229 -11.24 -1.23 22.99
CA ILE A 229 -10.05 -2.04 22.70
C ILE A 229 -10.32 -3.07 21.61
N THR A 230 -11.28 -3.96 21.82
CA THR A 230 -11.53 -5.10 20.92
C THR A 230 -11.93 -4.66 19.50
N PRO A 231 -12.87 -3.74 19.28
CA PRO A 231 -13.20 -3.25 17.95
C PRO A 231 -12.02 -2.58 17.25
N ASN A 232 -11.21 -1.79 17.95
CA ASN A 232 -10.01 -1.19 17.39
C ASN A 232 -8.95 -2.24 17.00
N SER A 233 -8.76 -3.28 17.83
CA SER A 233 -7.87 -4.40 17.51
C SER A 233 -8.34 -5.15 16.26
N ASN A 234 -9.65 -5.41 16.16
CA ASN A 234 -10.22 -6.07 15.00
C ASN A 234 -10.03 -5.24 13.71
N LEU A 235 -10.23 -3.91 13.75
CA LEU A 235 -9.97 -3.03 12.61
C LEU A 235 -8.51 -3.10 12.13
N GLY A 236 -7.57 -3.41 13.02
CA GLY A 236 -6.16 -3.57 12.72
C GLY A 236 -5.76 -4.90 12.08
N THR A 237 -6.68 -5.86 11.90
CA THR A 237 -6.41 -7.23 11.42
C THR A 237 -5.53 -7.26 10.18
N TYR A 238 -5.84 -6.45 9.18
CA TYR A 238 -5.13 -6.41 7.90
C TYR A 238 -4.10 -5.28 7.80
N THR A 239 -3.84 -4.54 8.87
CA THR A 239 -2.97 -3.35 8.81
C THR A 239 -1.79 -3.39 9.78
N ASN A 240 -1.92 -4.04 10.93
CA ASN A 240 -0.93 -3.97 12.01
C ASN A 240 0.42 -4.63 11.69
N PHE A 241 0.48 -5.56 10.76
CA PHE A 241 1.72 -6.22 10.33
C PHE A 241 2.53 -5.41 9.31
N VAL A 242 1.88 -4.49 8.59
CA VAL A 242 2.42 -3.85 7.39
C VAL A 242 3.68 -3.03 7.69
N ASN A 243 3.65 -2.23 8.76
CA ASN A 243 4.79 -1.39 9.15
C ASN A 243 5.95 -2.22 9.71
N LEU A 244 5.66 -3.29 10.48
CA LEU A 244 6.67 -4.24 10.98
C LEU A 244 7.40 -4.99 9.86
N LEU A 245 6.73 -5.16 8.70
CA LEU A 245 7.28 -5.81 7.51
C LEU A 245 7.93 -4.82 6.53
N ASP A 246 7.97 -3.52 6.85
CA ASP A 246 8.45 -2.47 5.94
C ASP A 246 7.74 -2.52 4.56
N MET A 247 6.43 -2.77 4.55
CA MET A 247 5.63 -2.78 3.32
C MET A 247 5.04 -1.40 3.05
N CYS A 248 4.90 -1.03 1.78
CA CYS A 248 4.04 0.08 1.37
C CYS A 248 2.61 -0.40 1.13
N GLY A 249 1.65 0.52 1.09
CA GLY A 249 0.27 0.15 0.82
C GLY A 249 -0.64 1.31 0.45
N ILE A 250 -1.69 0.99 -0.28
CA ILE A 250 -2.72 1.95 -0.65
C ILE A 250 -4.11 1.36 -0.45
N THR A 251 -4.92 2.05 0.34
CA THR A 251 -6.34 1.76 0.49
C THR A 251 -7.11 2.50 -0.58
N VAL A 252 -7.93 1.76 -1.32
CA VAL A 252 -8.73 2.28 -2.42
C VAL A 252 -10.21 2.04 -2.13
N PRO A 253 -11.05 3.07 -2.18
CA PRO A 253 -12.49 2.89 -2.16
C PRO A 253 -12.95 2.11 -3.40
N THR A 254 -13.93 1.26 -3.21
CA THR A 254 -14.55 0.43 -4.25
C THR A 254 -15.99 0.85 -4.51
N ASP A 255 -16.74 0.05 -5.25
CA ASP A 255 -18.20 0.20 -5.27
C ASP A 255 -18.75 0.11 -3.84
N PRO A 256 -19.83 0.83 -3.52
CA PRO A 256 -20.47 0.73 -2.22
C PRO A 256 -20.87 -0.72 -1.90
N ARG A 257 -20.79 -1.10 -0.65
CA ARG A 257 -21.30 -2.38 -0.15
C ARG A 257 -22.82 -2.44 -0.32
N LYS A 258 -23.40 -3.63 -0.30
CA LYS A 258 -24.86 -3.81 -0.40
C LYS A 258 -25.66 -3.16 0.74
N ASP A 259 -25.02 -2.94 1.89
CA ASP A 259 -25.61 -2.20 3.04
C ASP A 259 -25.46 -0.66 2.92
N GLY A 260 -24.94 -0.18 1.79
CA GLY A 260 -24.75 1.25 1.52
C GLY A 260 -23.51 1.88 2.17
N ARG A 261 -22.73 1.13 2.95
CA ARG A 261 -21.46 1.60 3.53
C ARG A 261 -20.35 1.60 2.49
N PRO A 262 -19.26 2.36 2.71
CA PRO A 262 -18.10 2.33 1.83
C PRO A 262 -17.53 0.92 1.66
N GLY A 263 -17.28 0.51 0.42
CA GLY A 263 -16.44 -0.63 0.11
C GLY A 263 -14.97 -0.19 -0.03
N SER A 264 -14.02 -1.04 0.32
CA SER A 264 -12.60 -0.75 0.18
C SER A 264 -11.74 -2.00 0.17
N ILE A 265 -10.63 -1.94 -0.57
CA ILE A 265 -9.55 -2.92 -0.53
C ILE A 265 -8.22 -2.19 -0.32
N THR A 266 -7.22 -2.92 0.17
CA THR A 266 -5.86 -2.39 0.31
C THR A 266 -4.89 -3.26 -0.48
N PHE A 267 -4.13 -2.62 -1.37
CA PHE A 267 -2.98 -3.22 -2.03
C PHE A 267 -1.73 -2.98 -1.19
N LEU A 268 -0.93 -4.03 -0.97
CA LEU A 268 0.30 -3.97 -0.18
C LEU A 268 1.46 -4.47 -1.03
N GLY A 269 2.51 -3.68 -1.14
CA GLY A 269 3.76 -4.01 -1.84
C GLY A 269 4.94 -4.06 -0.90
N MET A 270 6.06 -4.56 -1.38
CA MET A 270 7.32 -4.50 -0.64
C MET A 270 7.86 -3.05 -0.61
N SER A 271 8.77 -2.79 0.31
CA SER A 271 9.46 -1.49 0.39
C SER A 271 10.05 -1.09 -0.97
N GLY A 272 9.68 0.10 -1.45
CA GLY A 272 10.09 0.62 -2.76
C GLY A 272 9.14 0.32 -3.92
N ASP A 273 8.09 -0.49 -3.73
CA ASP A 273 7.09 -0.81 -4.75
C ASP A 273 5.91 0.19 -4.78
N ASP A 274 6.06 1.38 -4.20
CA ASP A 274 4.99 2.38 -4.06
C ASP A 274 4.33 2.72 -5.40
N ASN A 275 5.12 2.90 -6.46
CA ASN A 275 4.60 3.18 -7.80
C ASN A 275 3.82 2.00 -8.40
N ILE A 276 4.24 0.76 -8.14
CA ILE A 276 3.57 -0.43 -8.66
C ILE A 276 2.21 -0.61 -7.98
N VAL A 277 2.19 -0.45 -6.65
CA VAL A 277 0.96 -0.52 -5.85
C VAL A 277 -0.02 0.57 -6.28
N ALA A 278 0.46 1.81 -6.48
CA ALA A 278 -0.36 2.92 -6.97
C ALA A 278 -0.87 2.67 -8.40
N SER A 279 -0.06 2.08 -9.28
CA SER A 279 -0.44 1.80 -10.67
C SER A 279 -1.63 0.82 -10.75
N ILE A 280 -1.61 -0.25 -9.94
CA ILE A 280 -2.73 -1.19 -9.86
C ILE A 280 -3.95 -0.52 -9.21
N ALA A 281 -3.73 0.27 -8.18
CA ALA A 281 -4.77 1.00 -7.49
C ALA A 281 -5.52 1.96 -8.43
N ILE A 282 -4.82 2.69 -9.30
CA ILE A 282 -5.43 3.56 -10.33
C ILE A 282 -6.26 2.74 -11.32
N LEU A 283 -5.70 1.65 -11.85
CA LEU A 283 -6.44 0.77 -12.77
C LEU A 283 -7.72 0.26 -12.11
N PHE A 284 -7.64 -0.13 -10.85
CA PHE A 284 -8.79 -0.62 -10.10
C PHE A 284 -9.81 0.50 -9.85
N GLU A 285 -9.36 1.67 -9.36
CA GLU A 285 -10.20 2.83 -9.04
C GLU A 285 -11.03 3.31 -10.24
N LYS A 286 -10.40 3.43 -11.42
CA LYS A 286 -11.07 3.87 -12.67
C LYS A 286 -12.30 3.03 -13.04
N ASN A 287 -12.36 1.80 -12.56
CA ASN A 287 -13.47 0.88 -12.83
C ASN A 287 -14.48 0.77 -11.68
N CYS A 288 -14.35 1.64 -10.65
CA CYS A 288 -15.29 1.70 -9.55
C CYS A 288 -16.36 2.77 -9.77
N ASN A 289 -17.59 2.48 -9.39
CA ASN A 289 -18.69 3.44 -9.42
C ASN A 289 -18.92 3.99 -8.00
N ARG A 290 -18.26 5.07 -7.65
CA ARG A 290 -18.28 5.65 -6.31
C ARG A 290 -18.41 7.17 -6.32
N PHE A 291 -18.83 7.72 -5.20
CA PHE A 291 -18.68 9.14 -4.91
C PHE A 291 -17.30 9.41 -4.32
N LEU A 292 -16.81 10.63 -4.49
CA LEU A 292 -15.56 11.09 -3.89
C LEU A 292 -15.77 11.43 -2.41
N GLY A 293 -15.28 10.59 -1.52
CA GLY A 293 -15.49 10.74 -0.08
C GLY A 293 -16.97 10.74 0.30
N GLY A 294 -17.35 11.68 1.15
CA GLY A 294 -18.73 11.96 1.53
C GLY A 294 -19.37 13.08 0.70
N THR A 295 -18.79 13.45 -0.45
CA THR A 295 -19.33 14.47 -1.36
C THR A 295 -20.40 13.90 -2.28
N LYS A 296 -21.06 14.78 -3.07
CA LYS A 296 -21.99 14.38 -4.14
C LYS A 296 -21.30 14.23 -5.51
N PHE A 297 -19.99 14.45 -5.58
CA PHE A 297 -19.23 14.30 -6.81
C PHE A 297 -18.93 12.83 -7.06
N LYS A 298 -19.22 12.36 -8.25
CA LYS A 298 -18.83 11.02 -8.68
C LYS A 298 -17.39 11.03 -9.16
N LEU A 299 -16.72 9.90 -8.98
CA LEU A 299 -15.47 9.64 -9.69
C LEU A 299 -15.78 9.69 -11.19
N GLU A 300 -15.13 10.61 -11.90
CA GLU A 300 -15.26 10.69 -13.34
C GLU A 300 -14.58 9.46 -13.95
N LYS A 301 -15.35 8.70 -14.72
CA LYS A 301 -14.74 7.71 -15.59
C LYS A 301 -14.08 8.47 -16.72
N PRO A 302 -12.84 8.12 -17.10
CA PRO A 302 -12.27 8.66 -18.32
C PRO A 302 -13.30 8.44 -19.41
N ASN A 303 -13.73 9.51 -20.08
CA ASN A 303 -14.53 9.35 -21.29
C ASN A 303 -13.73 8.44 -22.21
N ASP A 304 -14.40 7.47 -22.87
CA ASP A 304 -13.81 6.63 -23.92
C ASP A 304 -13.32 7.45 -25.15
N LEU A 305 -13.43 8.77 -25.04
CA LEU A 305 -13.04 9.74 -26.04
C LEU A 305 -11.81 10.51 -25.56
N GLN A 306 -10.70 10.16 -26.14
CA GLN A 306 -9.34 10.69 -25.94
C GLN A 306 -8.63 10.06 -24.72
N GLU A 307 -7.97 8.94 -24.99
CA GLU A 307 -6.67 8.67 -24.43
C GLU A 307 -5.79 9.92 -24.63
N ASN A 308 -5.90 10.89 -23.73
CA ASN A 308 -4.83 11.84 -23.54
C ASN A 308 -3.67 11.04 -22.92
N ASN A 309 -2.97 10.35 -23.80
CA ASN A 309 -1.82 9.47 -23.58
C ASN A 309 -0.59 10.21 -23.04
N ASN A 310 -0.77 11.22 -22.21
CA ASN A 310 0.37 11.94 -21.61
C ASN A 310 1.03 11.17 -20.45
N SER A 311 0.47 10.05 -20.05
CA SER A 311 1.04 9.20 -18.96
C SER A 311 1.91 8.07 -19.49
N TYR A 312 1.89 7.77 -20.77
CA TYR A 312 2.64 6.70 -21.39
C TYR A 312 3.42 7.23 -22.60
N LEU A 313 4.61 6.72 -22.77
CA LEU A 313 5.45 7.00 -23.93
C LEU A 313 5.46 5.75 -24.80
N ASP A 314 5.00 5.89 -26.03
CA ASP A 314 5.19 4.84 -27.03
C ASP A 314 6.66 4.79 -27.41
N ILE A 315 7.28 3.63 -27.19
CA ILE A 315 8.70 3.40 -27.52
C ILE A 315 8.75 2.41 -28.67
N ALA A 316 9.29 2.84 -29.78
CA ALA A 316 9.67 1.94 -30.87
C ALA A 316 11.04 1.34 -30.56
N VAL A 317 11.14 0.03 -30.48
CA VAL A 317 12.40 -0.68 -30.22
C VAL A 317 12.77 -1.57 -31.42
N CYS A 318 14.06 -1.62 -31.70
CA CYS A 318 14.64 -2.56 -32.65
C CYS A 318 15.83 -3.28 -32.00
N GLY A 319 16.16 -4.47 -32.48
CA GLY A 319 17.27 -5.27 -31.94
C GLY A 319 16.93 -5.96 -30.62
N ALA A 320 17.85 -5.99 -29.68
CA ALA A 320 17.80 -6.85 -28.49
C ALA A 320 16.62 -6.56 -27.52
N HIS A 321 16.00 -5.39 -27.61
CA HIS A 321 14.82 -5.03 -26.79
C HIS A 321 13.48 -5.49 -27.39
N MET A 322 13.46 -5.98 -28.65
CA MET A 322 12.23 -6.50 -29.24
C MET A 322 11.72 -7.71 -28.46
N GLU A 323 10.40 -7.92 -28.54
CA GLU A 323 9.75 -9.03 -27.84
C GLU A 323 10.43 -10.38 -28.12
N GLY A 324 10.74 -11.12 -27.05
CA GLY A 324 11.41 -12.42 -27.10
C GLY A 324 12.93 -12.37 -27.26
N LEU A 325 13.55 -11.17 -27.37
CA LEU A 325 15.01 -11.03 -27.46
C LEU A 325 15.65 -10.71 -26.11
N SER A 326 16.99 -10.78 -26.09
CA SER A 326 17.81 -10.86 -24.86
C SER A 326 17.68 -9.69 -23.88
N LEU A 327 17.31 -8.50 -24.32
CA LEU A 327 17.13 -7.32 -23.45
C LEU A 327 15.67 -6.91 -23.27
N ASN A 328 14.72 -7.66 -23.80
CA ASN A 328 13.28 -7.34 -23.66
C ASN A 328 12.83 -7.31 -22.18
N TRP A 329 13.48 -8.10 -21.34
CA TRP A 329 13.20 -8.13 -19.90
C TRP A 329 13.36 -6.77 -19.22
N GLN A 330 14.30 -5.92 -19.68
CA GLN A 330 14.50 -4.58 -19.13
C GLN A 330 13.25 -3.69 -19.29
N LEU A 331 12.57 -3.80 -20.44
CA LEU A 331 11.33 -3.10 -20.68
C LEU A 331 10.19 -3.68 -19.84
N LYS A 332 10.12 -5.01 -19.73
CA LYS A 332 9.11 -5.70 -18.90
C LYS A 332 9.26 -5.37 -17.43
N ASP A 333 10.48 -5.32 -16.92
CA ASP A 333 10.75 -4.96 -15.52
C ASP A 333 10.35 -3.51 -15.20
N LEU A 334 10.36 -2.63 -16.21
CA LEU A 334 9.84 -1.26 -16.10
C LEU A 334 8.33 -1.15 -16.34
N GLY A 335 7.63 -2.28 -16.52
CA GLY A 335 6.18 -2.30 -16.74
C GLY A 335 5.74 -1.98 -18.17
N ALA A 336 6.67 -1.97 -19.15
CA ALA A 336 6.31 -1.73 -20.54
C ALA A 336 5.45 -2.88 -21.09
N GLN A 337 4.41 -2.52 -21.84
CA GLN A 337 3.53 -3.47 -22.50
C GLN A 337 3.81 -3.52 -24.01
N PHE A 338 3.74 -4.72 -24.55
CA PHE A 338 3.82 -4.90 -25.99
C PHE A 338 2.51 -4.41 -26.65
N VAL A 339 2.60 -3.38 -27.48
CA VAL A 339 1.42 -2.81 -28.18
C VAL A 339 1.23 -3.52 -29.52
N GLN A 340 2.24 -3.45 -30.39
CA GLN A 340 2.14 -4.07 -31.73
C GLN A 340 3.52 -4.24 -32.39
N LYS A 341 3.58 -5.15 -33.36
CA LYS A 341 4.68 -5.20 -34.33
C LYS A 341 4.43 -4.19 -35.43
N SER A 342 5.43 -3.35 -35.70
CA SER A 342 5.40 -2.38 -36.79
C SER A 342 6.63 -2.54 -37.68
N LYS A 343 6.52 -2.03 -38.90
CA LYS A 343 7.64 -1.90 -39.84
C LYS A 343 7.91 -0.42 -40.04
N THR A 344 9.16 -0.06 -40.20
CA THR A 344 9.53 1.27 -40.65
C THR A 344 8.94 1.55 -42.00
N SER A 345 8.68 2.83 -42.28
CA SER A 345 8.30 3.27 -43.63
C SER A 345 9.41 2.91 -44.64
N SER A 346 9.04 2.65 -45.90
CA SER A 346 9.96 2.43 -47.01
C SER A 346 10.89 3.59 -47.30
N TYR A 347 10.65 4.74 -46.70
CA TYR A 347 11.54 5.92 -46.81
C TYR A 347 12.80 5.82 -45.92
N TYR A 348 12.83 4.89 -44.98
CA TYR A 348 13.98 4.71 -44.09
C TYR A 348 14.86 3.55 -44.53
N ASN A 349 16.16 3.80 -44.54
CA ASN A 349 17.16 2.82 -44.85
C ASN A 349 17.82 2.29 -43.55
N PHE A 350 18.12 1.02 -43.53
CA PHE A 350 18.71 0.35 -42.38
C PHE A 350 20.20 0.13 -42.64
N PHE A 351 21.07 0.63 -41.75
CA PHE A 351 22.51 0.57 -41.89
C PHE A 351 23.16 -0.15 -40.72
N ALA A 352 24.30 -0.79 -40.99
CA ALA A 352 25.17 -1.30 -39.95
C ALA A 352 26.16 -0.22 -39.50
N LEU A 353 26.12 0.18 -38.24
CA LEU A 353 27.10 1.09 -37.64
C LEU A 353 28.38 0.29 -37.31
N THR A 354 29.26 0.11 -38.28
CA THR A 354 30.43 -0.73 -38.22
C THR A 354 31.54 -0.21 -37.32
N ASN A 355 31.50 1.05 -36.94
CA ASN A 355 32.43 1.69 -36.00
C ASN A 355 32.09 1.44 -34.53
N LEU A 356 31.06 0.66 -34.23
CA LEU A 356 30.67 0.24 -32.88
C LEU A 356 30.97 -1.23 -32.65
N ASN A 357 31.39 -1.59 -31.45
CA ASN A 357 31.57 -2.97 -31.06
C ASN A 357 30.68 -3.31 -29.84
N PRO A 358 29.66 -4.20 -29.95
CA PRO A 358 29.25 -4.87 -31.20
C PRO A 358 28.65 -3.90 -32.22
N VAL A 359 28.68 -4.27 -33.49
CA VAL A 359 28.01 -3.56 -34.59
C VAL A 359 26.54 -3.37 -34.28
N ARG A 360 26.07 -2.16 -34.43
CA ARG A 360 24.66 -1.81 -34.10
C ARG A 360 23.89 -1.36 -35.34
N PRO A 361 22.58 -1.59 -35.37
CA PRO A 361 21.76 -1.05 -36.46
C PRO A 361 21.56 0.47 -36.30
N GLY A 362 21.61 1.18 -37.42
CA GLY A 362 21.21 2.58 -37.54
C GLY A 362 20.08 2.73 -38.54
N LEU A 363 19.19 3.68 -38.32
CA LEU A 363 18.08 4.03 -39.22
C LEU A 363 18.27 5.45 -39.71
N LEU A 364 18.20 5.68 -41.02
CA LEU A 364 18.26 6.96 -41.68
C LEU A 364 17.08 7.15 -42.62
#